data_3fcbc5f61cc0c9e30952e0d709c55b2c
#
_entry.id   3fcbc5f61cc0c9e30952e0d709c55b2c
#
_cell.length_a   1.000
_cell.length_b   1.000
_cell.length_c   1.000
_cell.angle_alpha   90.00
_cell.angle_beta   90.00
_cell.angle_gamma   90.00
#
_symmetry.space_group_name_H-M   'P 1'
#
loop_
_entity.id
_entity.type
_entity.pdbx_description
1 polymer ?
#
loop_
_entity_poly.entity_id
_entity_poly.type
_entity_poly.pdbx_seq_one_letter_code
_entity_poly.pdbx_strand_id
1 'polypeptide(L)'
;MGWTGGYVLLALLLAPYLRKFGQYTVPDFIGTRYYSKTARLVAVLCLIFISFTYVAGQMRGVGIVFSRFLEVEIQVGVIIGMIVVFFYAVLGGMKGITYTQVAQYCVMIFAYLVPAIFISILITGNPIPQLGFGDTLVNSSTYLLDKLDQLSIDLGFSAYTENTKSNIDIFCITAALMFGTAGLPHVIVRFFTVPKVSDARKSAGYALVFIALLYTTAPAVAAF
;
A
#
# COMPACT_ATOMS: atom_id res chain seq x y z
N MET A 1 -2.11 7.43 6.17
CA MET A 1 -3.21 7.22 7.15
C MET A 1 -4.41 6.50 6.52
N GLY A 2 -4.95 6.95 5.38
CA GLY A 2 -6.14 6.35 4.77
C GLY A 2 -6.03 4.85 4.47
N TRP A 3 -4.97 4.40 3.83
CA TRP A 3 -4.76 2.99 3.52
C TRP A 3 -4.62 2.10 4.76
N THR A 4 -3.88 2.56 5.76
CA THR A 4 -3.77 1.85 7.05
C THR A 4 -5.12 1.76 7.72
N GLY A 5 -5.90 2.85 7.73
CA GLY A 5 -7.28 2.87 8.24
C GLY A 5 -8.20 1.88 7.51
N GLY A 6 -8.06 1.74 6.18
CA GLY A 6 -8.78 0.73 5.40
C GLY A 6 -8.46 -0.70 5.84
N TYR A 7 -7.20 -1.02 6.11
CA TYR A 7 -6.80 -2.31 6.66
C TYR A 7 -7.31 -2.53 8.08
N VAL A 8 -7.37 -1.51 8.91
CA VAL A 8 -7.99 -1.59 10.26
C VAL A 8 -9.47 -1.92 10.15
N LEU A 9 -10.22 -1.21 9.30
CA LEU A 9 -11.64 -1.50 9.04
C LEU A 9 -11.83 -2.94 8.55
N LEU A 10 -11.00 -3.36 7.61
CA LEU A 10 -11.06 -4.71 7.05
C LEU A 10 -10.75 -5.76 8.12
N ALA A 11 -9.72 -5.57 8.92
CA ALA A 11 -9.29 -6.50 9.96
C ALA A 11 -10.34 -6.66 11.08
N LEU A 12 -10.92 -5.55 11.55
CA LEU A 12 -11.83 -5.53 12.68
C LEU A 12 -13.27 -5.89 12.27
N LEU A 13 -13.76 -5.35 11.15
CA LEU A 13 -15.16 -5.44 10.79
C LEU A 13 -15.42 -6.49 9.70
N LEU A 14 -14.62 -6.48 8.61
CA LEU A 14 -14.97 -7.26 7.43
C LEU A 14 -14.36 -8.67 7.44
N ALA A 15 -13.09 -8.84 7.73
CA ALA A 15 -12.40 -10.11 7.59
C ALA A 15 -13.00 -11.26 8.41
N PRO A 16 -13.30 -11.10 9.72
CA PRO A 16 -13.92 -12.15 10.49
C PRO A 16 -15.33 -12.49 10.01
N TYR A 17 -16.10 -11.46 9.60
CA TYR A 17 -17.47 -11.61 9.13
C TYR A 17 -17.54 -12.32 7.79
N LEU A 18 -16.72 -11.90 6.82
CA LEU A 18 -16.63 -12.49 5.50
C LEU A 18 -16.18 -13.94 5.57
N ARG A 19 -15.17 -14.24 6.40
CA ARG A 19 -14.72 -15.62 6.60
C ARG A 19 -15.79 -16.52 7.23
N LYS A 20 -16.52 -16.00 8.20
CA LYS A 20 -17.64 -16.74 8.84
C LYS A 20 -18.77 -17.01 7.86
N PHE A 21 -19.03 -16.11 6.92
CA PHE A 21 -20.09 -16.27 5.91
C PHE A 21 -19.76 -17.35 4.87
N GLY A 22 -18.49 -17.66 4.63
CA GLY A 22 -18.04 -18.83 3.88
C GLY A 22 -18.12 -18.74 2.36
N GLN A 23 -18.34 -17.55 1.77
CA GLN A 23 -18.28 -17.36 0.32
C GLN A 23 -16.85 -17.01 -0.14
N TYR A 24 -16.50 -17.36 -1.38
CA TYR A 24 -15.13 -17.16 -1.90
C TYR A 24 -14.95 -15.86 -2.69
N THR A 25 -16.04 -15.21 -3.10
CA THR A 25 -15.98 -13.97 -3.87
C THR A 25 -16.94 -12.92 -3.30
N VAL A 26 -16.63 -11.65 -3.52
CA VAL A 26 -17.49 -10.53 -3.12
C VAL A 26 -18.86 -10.58 -3.84
N PRO A 27 -18.94 -10.84 -5.15
CA PRO A 27 -20.23 -11.00 -5.83
C PRO A 27 -21.09 -12.15 -5.29
N ASP A 28 -20.49 -13.28 -4.93
CA ASP A 28 -21.21 -14.40 -4.33
C ASP A 28 -21.74 -14.02 -2.94
N PHE A 29 -20.93 -13.33 -2.15
CA PHE A 29 -21.35 -12.79 -0.85
C PHE A 29 -22.57 -11.88 -0.99
N ILE A 30 -22.54 -10.91 -1.93
CA ILE A 30 -23.63 -9.98 -2.18
C ILE A 30 -24.87 -10.73 -2.68
N GLY A 31 -24.70 -11.61 -3.66
CA GLY A 31 -25.80 -12.40 -4.21
C GLY A 31 -26.53 -13.24 -3.16
N THR A 32 -25.78 -13.89 -2.29
CA THR A 32 -26.32 -14.70 -1.20
C THR A 32 -26.93 -13.85 -0.08
N ARG A 33 -26.29 -12.74 0.28
CA ARG A 33 -26.75 -11.86 1.36
C ARG A 33 -28.06 -11.15 1.05
N TYR A 34 -28.25 -10.75 -0.21
CA TYR A 34 -29.43 -10.02 -0.68
C TYR A 34 -30.45 -10.93 -1.42
N TYR A 35 -30.17 -12.21 -1.54
CA TYR A 35 -31.03 -13.17 -2.25
C TYR A 35 -31.39 -12.70 -3.68
N SER A 36 -30.51 -12.00 -4.36
CA SER A 36 -30.78 -11.36 -5.65
C SER A 36 -29.73 -11.72 -6.71
N LYS A 37 -30.17 -12.31 -7.82
CA LYS A 37 -29.34 -12.57 -9.00
C LYS A 37 -28.88 -11.27 -9.67
N THR A 38 -29.74 -10.26 -9.69
CA THR A 38 -29.43 -8.94 -10.26
C THR A 38 -28.32 -8.24 -9.45
N ALA A 39 -28.42 -8.27 -8.10
CA ALA A 39 -27.39 -7.71 -7.23
C ALA A 39 -26.03 -8.40 -7.46
N ARG A 40 -26.02 -9.73 -7.64
CA ARG A 40 -24.82 -10.48 -7.97
C ARG A 40 -24.23 -10.05 -9.33
N LEU A 41 -25.06 -9.90 -10.36
CA LEU A 41 -24.60 -9.46 -11.68
C LEU A 41 -23.97 -8.06 -11.64
N VAL A 42 -24.64 -7.11 -10.98
CA VAL A 42 -24.10 -5.76 -10.80
C VAL A 42 -22.78 -5.79 -10.04
N ALA A 43 -22.68 -6.60 -8.99
CA ALA A 43 -21.43 -6.76 -8.25
C ALA A 43 -20.28 -7.35 -9.09
N VAL A 44 -20.58 -8.27 -10.03
CA VAL A 44 -19.59 -8.79 -10.99
C VAL A 44 -19.09 -7.70 -11.93
N LEU A 45 -20.00 -6.90 -12.49
CA LEU A 45 -19.62 -5.79 -13.36
C LEU A 45 -18.77 -4.75 -12.64
N CYS A 46 -19.14 -4.38 -11.42
CA CYS A 46 -18.32 -3.49 -10.57
C CYS A 46 -16.94 -4.09 -10.27
N LEU A 47 -16.87 -5.40 -9.97
CA LEU A 47 -15.62 -6.10 -9.70
C LEU A 47 -14.67 -6.03 -10.92
N ILE A 48 -15.19 -6.30 -12.12
CA ILE A 48 -14.41 -6.24 -13.35
C ILE A 48 -13.88 -4.83 -13.58
N PHE A 49 -14.73 -3.81 -13.44
CA PHE A 49 -14.34 -2.42 -13.63
C PHE A 49 -13.25 -1.97 -12.63
N ILE A 50 -13.44 -2.28 -11.34
CA ILE A 50 -12.46 -1.96 -10.29
C ILE A 50 -11.11 -2.66 -10.56
N SER A 51 -11.16 -3.96 -10.86
CA SER A 51 -9.95 -4.75 -11.11
C SER A 51 -9.22 -4.28 -12.36
N PHE A 52 -9.92 -3.95 -13.42
CA PHE A 52 -9.33 -3.42 -14.66
C PHE A 52 -8.62 -2.09 -14.40
N THR A 53 -9.29 -1.15 -13.74
CA THR A 53 -8.72 0.17 -13.42
C THR A 53 -7.48 0.04 -12.53
N TYR A 54 -7.53 -0.86 -11.54
CA TYR A 54 -6.40 -1.12 -10.67
C TYR A 54 -5.21 -1.71 -11.43
N VAL A 55 -5.43 -2.73 -12.26
CA VAL A 55 -4.37 -3.36 -13.07
C VAL A 55 -3.76 -2.37 -14.05
N ALA A 56 -4.55 -1.54 -14.70
CA ALA A 56 -4.05 -0.53 -15.64
C ALA A 56 -3.07 0.45 -14.93
N GLY A 57 -3.41 0.90 -13.72
CA GLY A 57 -2.52 1.73 -12.92
C GLY A 57 -1.22 1.02 -12.53
N GLN A 58 -1.30 -0.24 -12.10
CA GLN A 58 -0.14 -1.04 -11.73
C GLN A 58 0.78 -1.32 -12.92
N MET A 59 0.23 -1.65 -14.08
CA MET A 59 1.01 -1.92 -15.28
C MET A 59 1.78 -0.69 -15.76
N ARG A 60 1.24 0.51 -15.60
CA ARG A 60 1.97 1.75 -15.88
C ARG A 60 3.21 1.88 -14.99
N GLY A 61 3.09 1.59 -13.70
CA GLY A 61 4.22 1.58 -12.77
C GLY A 61 5.31 0.58 -13.18
N VAL A 62 4.90 -0.64 -13.50
CA VAL A 62 5.81 -1.70 -13.99
C VAL A 62 6.50 -1.25 -15.28
N GLY A 63 5.77 -0.66 -16.22
CA GLY A 63 6.32 -0.16 -17.48
C GLY A 63 7.40 0.91 -17.27
N ILE A 64 7.19 1.85 -16.35
CA ILE A 64 8.17 2.89 -16.01
C ILE A 64 9.46 2.27 -15.45
N VAL A 65 9.34 1.29 -14.54
CA VAL A 65 10.50 0.61 -13.96
C VAL A 65 11.29 -0.14 -15.03
N PHE A 66 10.64 -0.98 -15.83
CA PHE A 66 11.32 -1.70 -16.92
C PHE A 66 11.93 -0.77 -17.96
N SER A 67 11.23 0.32 -18.30
CA SER A 67 11.74 1.34 -19.24
C SER A 67 13.04 1.95 -18.72
N ARG A 68 13.12 2.27 -17.43
CA ARG A 68 14.33 2.86 -16.81
C ARG A 68 15.50 1.89 -16.70
N PHE A 69 15.23 0.63 -16.34
CA PHE A 69 16.29 -0.35 -16.14
C PHE A 69 16.79 -1.00 -17.46
N LEU A 70 15.90 -1.15 -18.44
CA LEU A 70 16.24 -1.77 -19.74
C LEU A 70 16.48 -0.76 -20.85
N GLU A 71 16.32 0.56 -20.56
CA GLU A 71 16.44 1.64 -21.55
C GLU A 71 15.54 1.46 -22.79
N VAL A 72 14.33 0.94 -22.57
CA VAL A 72 13.33 0.70 -23.62
C VAL A 72 12.15 1.65 -23.47
N GLU A 73 11.32 1.77 -24.50
CA GLU A 73 10.07 2.53 -24.42
C GLU A 73 9.13 1.95 -23.36
N ILE A 74 8.34 2.82 -22.69
CA ILE A 74 7.41 2.43 -21.61
C ILE A 74 6.45 1.33 -22.08
N GLN A 75 6.00 1.37 -23.34
CA GLN A 75 5.08 0.37 -23.89
C GLN A 75 5.73 -1.02 -23.94
N VAL A 76 6.99 -1.09 -24.35
CA VAL A 76 7.77 -2.34 -24.35
C VAL A 76 7.98 -2.83 -22.91
N GLY A 77 8.29 -1.93 -21.99
CA GLY A 77 8.41 -2.24 -20.56
C GLY A 77 7.13 -2.83 -19.98
N VAL A 78 5.96 -2.28 -20.32
CA VAL A 78 4.65 -2.82 -19.93
C VAL A 78 4.45 -4.23 -20.47
N ILE A 79 4.76 -4.47 -21.76
CA ILE A 79 4.59 -5.79 -22.40
C ILE A 79 5.48 -6.83 -21.70
N ILE A 80 6.75 -6.52 -21.47
CA ILE A 80 7.69 -7.41 -20.78
C ILE A 80 7.16 -7.75 -19.37
N GLY A 81 6.80 -6.72 -18.59
CA GLY A 81 6.26 -6.91 -17.26
C GLY A 81 4.97 -7.73 -17.24
N MET A 82 4.08 -7.49 -18.20
CA MET A 82 2.83 -8.25 -18.33
C MET A 82 3.06 -9.72 -18.66
N ILE A 83 4.01 -10.04 -19.55
CA ILE A 83 4.37 -11.44 -19.85
C ILE A 83 4.89 -12.14 -18.60
N VAL A 84 5.80 -11.53 -17.85
CA VAL A 84 6.36 -12.09 -16.62
C VAL A 84 5.26 -12.33 -15.58
N VAL A 85 4.41 -11.32 -15.34
CA VAL A 85 3.31 -11.41 -14.36
C VAL A 85 2.31 -12.49 -14.79
N PHE A 86 1.93 -12.53 -16.06
CA PHE A 86 0.98 -13.51 -16.58
C PHE A 86 1.52 -14.93 -16.43
N PHE A 87 2.79 -15.14 -16.73
CA PHE A 87 3.43 -16.45 -16.63
C PHE A 87 3.38 -17.00 -15.20
N TYR A 88 3.85 -16.26 -14.21
CA TYR A 88 3.84 -16.76 -12.83
C TYR A 88 2.44 -16.78 -12.20
N ALA A 89 1.54 -15.87 -12.60
CA ALA A 89 0.19 -15.85 -12.05
C ALA A 89 -0.67 -17.02 -12.57
N VAL A 90 -0.57 -17.34 -13.87
CA VAL A 90 -1.32 -18.44 -14.46
C VAL A 90 -0.80 -19.80 -14.00
N LEU A 91 0.52 -19.98 -14.00
CA LEU A 91 1.12 -21.26 -13.60
C LEU A 91 1.13 -21.48 -12.09
N GLY A 92 1.37 -20.41 -11.32
CA GLY A 92 1.50 -20.50 -9.86
C GLY A 92 0.17 -20.45 -9.11
N GLY A 93 -0.88 -19.89 -9.71
CA GLY A 93 -2.17 -19.67 -9.06
C GLY A 93 -2.05 -18.92 -7.73
N MET A 94 -3.03 -19.06 -6.83
CA MET A 94 -3.05 -18.37 -5.53
C MET A 94 -1.86 -18.73 -4.62
N LYS A 95 -1.35 -19.96 -4.69
CA LYS A 95 -0.18 -20.37 -3.90
C LYS A 95 1.09 -19.69 -4.41
N GLY A 96 1.32 -19.72 -5.71
CA GLY A 96 2.48 -19.06 -6.34
C GLY A 96 2.50 -17.57 -6.08
N ILE A 97 1.36 -16.90 -6.25
CA ILE A 97 1.20 -15.47 -5.94
C ILE A 97 1.54 -15.18 -4.47
N THR A 98 1.07 -16.01 -3.53
CA THR A 98 1.34 -15.80 -2.10
C THR A 98 2.82 -15.93 -1.78
N TYR A 99 3.51 -16.98 -2.25
CA TYR A 99 4.94 -17.17 -2.01
C TYR A 99 5.78 -16.07 -2.65
N THR A 100 5.45 -15.67 -3.88
CA THR A 100 6.13 -14.56 -4.57
C THR A 100 6.01 -13.26 -3.77
N GLN A 101 4.82 -12.98 -3.22
CA GLN A 101 4.61 -11.77 -2.42
C GLN A 101 5.34 -11.78 -1.09
N VAL A 102 5.46 -12.94 -0.45
CA VAL A 102 6.29 -13.06 0.78
C VAL A 102 7.75 -12.76 0.45
N ALA A 103 8.29 -13.35 -0.61
CA ALA A 103 9.66 -13.09 -1.05
C ALA A 103 9.86 -11.61 -1.42
N GLN A 104 8.96 -11.04 -2.19
CA GLN A 104 8.99 -9.62 -2.57
C GLN A 104 8.94 -8.71 -1.34
N TYR A 105 8.12 -9.02 -0.35
CA TYR A 105 8.04 -8.24 0.88
C TYR A 105 9.36 -8.28 1.66
N CYS A 106 9.99 -9.44 1.79
CA CYS A 106 11.30 -9.56 2.43
C CYS A 106 12.34 -8.69 1.74
N VAL A 107 12.43 -8.75 0.42
CA VAL A 107 13.36 -7.90 -0.35
C VAL A 107 13.02 -6.41 -0.17
N MET A 108 11.75 -6.06 -0.26
CA MET A 108 11.29 -4.68 -0.14
C MET A 108 11.62 -4.08 1.22
N ILE A 109 11.37 -4.80 2.32
CA ILE A 109 11.62 -4.28 3.67
C ILE A 109 13.11 -4.00 3.89
N PHE A 110 14.01 -4.87 3.42
CA PHE A 110 15.44 -4.65 3.48
C PHE A 110 15.86 -3.48 2.59
N ALA A 111 15.45 -3.46 1.33
CA ALA A 111 15.80 -2.43 0.38
C ALA A 111 15.30 -1.03 0.80
N TYR A 112 14.23 -0.96 1.58
CA TYR A 112 13.67 0.29 2.07
C TYR A 112 14.25 0.74 3.41
N LEU A 113 14.35 -0.17 4.39
CA LEU A 113 14.80 0.19 5.73
C LEU A 113 16.32 0.40 5.82
N VAL A 114 17.12 -0.38 5.10
CA VAL A 114 18.58 -0.26 5.18
C VAL A 114 19.04 1.14 4.77
N PRO A 115 18.72 1.67 3.58
CA PRO A 115 19.07 3.04 3.23
C PRO A 115 18.49 4.06 4.20
N ALA A 116 17.23 3.89 4.64
CA ALA A 116 16.60 4.80 5.58
C ALA A 116 17.37 4.92 6.91
N ILE A 117 17.83 3.79 7.46
CA ILE A 117 18.65 3.75 8.67
C ILE A 117 19.99 4.46 8.46
N PHE A 118 20.70 4.14 7.37
CA PHE A 118 22.01 4.75 7.08
C PHE A 118 21.89 6.26 6.85
N ILE A 119 20.89 6.72 6.11
CA ILE A 119 20.65 8.14 5.87
C ILE A 119 20.30 8.84 7.19
N SER A 120 19.45 8.25 8.02
CA SER A 120 19.11 8.79 9.33
C SER A 120 20.34 8.95 10.22
N ILE A 121 21.23 7.95 10.28
CA ILE A 121 22.49 8.02 11.02
C ILE A 121 23.39 9.14 10.49
N LEU A 122 23.50 9.27 9.18
CA LEU A 122 24.35 10.30 8.56
C LEU A 122 23.84 11.72 8.81
N ILE A 123 22.52 11.92 8.83
CA ILE A 123 21.93 13.25 8.92
C ILE A 123 21.70 13.66 10.39
N THR A 124 21.14 12.74 11.21
CA THR A 124 20.72 13.05 12.59
C THR A 124 21.48 12.28 13.67
N GLY A 125 22.33 11.32 13.28
CA GLY A 125 23.02 10.44 14.22
C GLY A 125 22.11 9.36 14.84
N ASN A 126 20.83 9.36 14.53
CA ASN A 126 19.84 8.44 15.10
C ASN A 126 19.63 7.23 14.19
N PRO A 127 19.78 5.99 14.71
CA PRO A 127 19.60 4.79 13.89
C PRO A 127 18.11 4.46 13.58
N ILE A 128 17.17 5.13 14.26
CA ILE A 128 15.74 4.94 14.04
C ILE A 128 15.19 6.11 13.21
N PRO A 129 14.87 5.92 11.92
CA PRO A 129 14.45 7.01 11.04
C PRO A 129 13.24 7.79 11.54
N GLN A 130 12.30 7.13 12.21
CA GLN A 130 11.10 7.75 12.79
C GLN A 130 11.45 8.75 13.90
N LEU A 131 12.50 8.48 14.68
CA LEU A 131 12.99 9.39 15.71
C LEU A 131 13.88 10.47 15.10
N GLY A 132 14.74 10.10 14.15
CA GLY A 132 15.58 11.04 13.39
C GLY A 132 14.79 12.11 12.65
N PHE A 133 13.56 11.82 12.23
CA PHE A 133 12.66 12.79 11.59
C PHE A 133 12.35 14.03 12.45
N GLY A 134 12.33 13.89 13.78
CA GLY A 134 12.09 14.98 14.73
C GLY A 134 13.34 15.44 15.46
N ASP A 135 14.55 15.01 15.04
CA ASP A 135 15.81 15.27 15.72
C ASP A 135 16.59 16.43 15.08
N THR A 136 17.68 16.81 15.75
CA THR A 136 18.60 17.83 15.26
C THR A 136 19.64 17.22 14.29
N LEU A 137 20.20 18.04 13.42
CA LEU A 137 21.26 17.62 12.50
C LEU A 137 22.58 17.40 13.27
N VAL A 138 23.34 16.36 12.90
CA VAL A 138 24.63 16.00 13.55
C VAL A 138 25.61 17.17 13.64
N ASN A 139 25.63 18.05 12.63
CA ASN A 139 26.60 19.15 12.56
C ASN A 139 26.00 20.50 12.92
N SER A 140 24.79 20.58 13.43
CA SER A 140 24.14 21.82 13.84
C SER A 140 23.09 21.58 14.94
N SER A 141 22.78 22.62 15.70
CA SER A 141 21.65 22.58 16.66
C SER A 141 20.28 22.83 16.01
N THR A 142 20.22 22.85 14.67
CA THR A 142 19.00 23.11 13.92
C THR A 142 18.21 21.81 13.76
N TYR A 143 16.90 21.86 13.95
CA TYR A 143 16.06 20.72 13.68
C TYR A 143 15.99 20.41 12.17
N LEU A 144 15.89 19.12 11.86
CA LEU A 144 15.81 18.65 10.47
C LEU A 144 14.66 19.32 9.70
N LEU A 145 13.48 19.41 10.32
CA LEU A 145 12.31 20.01 9.68
C LEU A 145 12.47 21.51 9.43
N ASP A 146 13.09 22.26 10.34
CA ASP A 146 13.37 23.68 10.16
C ASP A 146 14.34 23.91 9.00
N LYS A 147 15.35 23.03 8.86
CA LYS A 147 16.27 23.08 7.74
C LYS A 147 15.57 22.77 6.42
N LEU A 148 14.67 21.81 6.41
CA LEU A 148 13.87 21.43 5.25
C LEU A 148 12.94 22.57 4.81
N ASP A 149 12.30 23.23 5.77
CA ASP A 149 11.45 24.40 5.51
C ASP A 149 12.27 25.55 4.87
N GLN A 150 13.45 25.85 5.41
CA GLN A 150 14.34 26.86 4.83
C GLN A 150 14.74 26.50 3.40
N LEU A 151 15.17 25.26 3.15
CA LEU A 151 15.53 24.81 1.80
C LEU A 151 14.36 24.88 0.82
N SER A 152 13.15 24.54 1.27
CA SER A 152 11.95 24.62 0.43
C SER A 152 11.67 26.07 0.03
N ILE A 153 11.77 27.01 0.98
CA ILE A 153 11.56 28.43 0.74
C ILE A 153 12.65 29.00 -0.18
N ASP A 154 13.92 28.63 0.04
CA ASP A 154 15.06 29.05 -0.78
C ASP A 154 14.94 28.61 -2.24
N LEU A 155 14.30 27.45 -2.48
CA LEU A 155 14.01 26.90 -3.79
C LEU A 155 12.72 27.47 -4.42
N GLY A 156 12.02 28.38 -3.73
CA GLY A 156 10.79 29.02 -4.22
C GLY A 156 9.51 28.22 -4.01
N PHE A 157 9.57 27.17 -3.15
CA PHE A 157 8.38 26.42 -2.72
C PHE A 157 7.85 26.95 -1.38
N SER A 158 6.62 26.56 -1.03
CA SER A 158 6.12 26.78 0.34
C SER A 158 6.88 25.89 1.33
N ALA A 159 6.89 26.28 2.62
CA ALA A 159 7.51 25.50 3.66
C ALA A 159 6.97 24.06 3.67
N TYR A 160 7.84 23.07 3.87
CA TYR A 160 7.46 21.67 3.85
C TYR A 160 6.41 21.32 4.93
N THR A 161 6.51 21.98 6.08
CA THR A 161 5.57 21.79 7.18
C THR A 161 4.27 22.60 7.04
N GLU A 162 4.20 23.48 6.04
CA GLU A 162 2.99 24.29 5.81
C GLU A 162 1.82 23.45 5.32
N ASN A 163 0.68 23.61 5.99
CA ASN A 163 -0.53 22.91 5.60
C ASN A 163 -1.23 23.64 4.45
N THR A 164 -1.01 23.18 3.23
CA THR A 164 -1.57 23.76 1.98
C THR A 164 -3.02 23.33 1.71
N LYS A 165 -3.55 22.33 2.43
CA LYS A 165 -4.89 21.78 2.20
C LYS A 165 -5.81 22.07 3.37
N SER A 166 -7.10 22.27 3.07
CA SER A 166 -8.10 22.43 4.13
C SER A 166 -8.28 21.14 4.92
N ASN A 167 -8.66 21.24 6.20
CA ASN A 167 -8.91 20.05 7.04
C ASN A 167 -10.02 19.18 6.47
N ILE A 168 -11.00 19.75 5.76
CA ILE A 168 -12.08 19.03 5.09
C ILE A 168 -11.53 18.21 3.93
N ASP A 169 -10.63 18.77 3.13
CA ASP A 169 -9.99 18.03 2.02
C ASP A 169 -9.18 16.87 2.53
N ILE A 170 -8.38 17.08 3.59
CA ILE A 170 -7.59 16.00 4.23
C ILE A 170 -8.51 14.92 4.76
N PHE A 171 -9.61 15.29 5.40
CA PHE A 171 -10.60 14.32 5.88
C PHE A 171 -11.23 13.53 4.74
N CYS A 172 -11.69 14.21 3.68
CA CYS A 172 -12.31 13.57 2.52
C CYS A 172 -11.35 12.62 1.80
N ILE A 173 -10.09 13.04 1.58
CA ILE A 173 -9.06 12.19 0.96
C ILE A 173 -8.79 10.96 1.84
N THR A 174 -8.63 11.16 3.15
CA THR A 174 -8.36 10.06 4.09
C THR A 174 -9.52 9.07 4.14
N ALA A 175 -10.76 9.57 4.21
CA ALA A 175 -11.97 8.75 4.22
C ALA A 175 -12.12 7.98 2.89
N ALA A 176 -11.93 8.62 1.75
CA ALA A 176 -12.01 7.97 0.45
C ALA A 176 -10.97 6.84 0.31
N LEU A 177 -9.72 7.07 0.74
CA LEU A 177 -8.69 6.05 0.74
C LEU A 177 -8.99 4.91 1.73
N MET A 178 -9.57 5.22 2.88
CA MET A 178 -9.90 4.25 3.92
C MET A 178 -11.02 3.31 3.46
N PHE A 179 -12.12 3.84 2.97
CA PHE A 179 -13.24 3.05 2.46
C PHE A 179 -12.89 2.32 1.16
N GLY A 180 -12.16 2.98 0.26
CA GLY A 180 -11.68 2.39 -0.99
C GLY A 180 -10.81 1.16 -0.73
N THR A 181 -9.83 1.26 0.17
CA THR A 181 -8.93 0.14 0.50
C THR A 181 -9.70 -1.02 1.15
N ALA A 182 -10.65 -0.73 2.05
CA ALA A 182 -11.45 -1.76 2.68
C ALA A 182 -12.34 -2.53 1.68
N GLY A 183 -12.70 -1.90 0.55
CA GLY A 183 -13.52 -2.50 -0.50
C GLY A 183 -12.74 -3.18 -1.64
N LEU A 184 -11.41 -3.16 -1.64
CA LEU A 184 -10.62 -3.73 -2.74
C LEU A 184 -10.75 -5.26 -2.84
N PRO A 185 -11.23 -5.79 -3.97
CA PRO A 185 -11.51 -7.22 -4.11
C PRO A 185 -10.30 -8.13 -3.89
N HIS A 186 -9.12 -7.72 -4.40
CA HIS A 186 -7.88 -8.49 -4.29
C HIS A 186 -7.32 -8.53 -2.86
N VAL A 187 -7.70 -7.59 -2.00
CA VAL A 187 -7.37 -7.62 -0.57
C VAL A 187 -8.33 -8.53 0.18
N ILE A 188 -9.62 -8.40 -0.10
CA ILE A 188 -10.70 -9.16 0.54
C ILE A 188 -10.56 -10.66 0.28
N VAL A 189 -10.25 -11.07 -0.96
CA VAL A 189 -10.09 -12.48 -1.37
C VAL A 189 -9.12 -13.24 -0.46
N ARG A 190 -8.09 -12.62 0.06
CA ARG A 190 -7.11 -13.27 0.95
C ARG A 190 -7.71 -13.74 2.26
N PHE A 191 -8.71 -13.04 2.77
CA PHE A 191 -9.39 -13.42 4.00
C PHE A 191 -10.39 -14.57 3.81
N PHE A 192 -10.84 -14.79 2.59
CA PHE A 192 -11.65 -15.97 2.26
C PHE A 192 -10.81 -17.26 2.19
N THR A 193 -9.53 -17.15 1.87
CA THR A 193 -8.64 -18.31 1.65
C THR A 193 -7.99 -18.86 2.92
N VAL A 194 -8.06 -18.13 4.05
CA VAL A 194 -7.50 -18.63 5.33
C VAL A 194 -8.40 -19.71 5.96
N PRO A 195 -7.81 -20.74 6.62
CA PRO A 195 -8.59 -21.85 7.14
C PRO A 195 -9.57 -21.47 8.26
N LYS A 196 -9.14 -20.62 9.20
CA LYS A 196 -9.92 -20.26 10.40
C LYS A 196 -10.10 -18.75 10.53
N VAL A 197 -11.17 -18.33 11.20
CA VAL A 197 -11.44 -16.91 11.52
C VAL A 197 -10.34 -16.32 12.42
N SER A 198 -9.80 -17.11 13.35
CA SER A 198 -8.67 -16.71 14.20
C SER A 198 -7.42 -16.37 13.37
N ASP A 199 -7.18 -17.12 12.29
CA ASP A 199 -6.01 -16.92 11.42
C ASP A 199 -6.19 -15.65 10.57
N ALA A 200 -7.42 -15.35 10.15
CA ALA A 200 -7.75 -14.10 9.48
C ALA A 200 -7.43 -12.89 10.37
N ARG A 201 -7.80 -12.93 11.65
CA ARG A 201 -7.49 -11.85 12.61
C ARG A 201 -6.00 -11.72 12.87
N LYS A 202 -5.30 -12.83 13.09
CA LYS A 202 -3.85 -12.83 13.32
C LYS A 202 -3.09 -12.28 12.12
N SER A 203 -3.41 -12.76 10.91
CA SER A 203 -2.75 -12.29 9.69
C SER A 203 -3.00 -10.80 9.44
N ALA A 204 -4.21 -10.31 9.70
CA ALA A 204 -4.52 -8.90 9.62
C ALA A 204 -3.74 -8.08 10.66
N GLY A 205 -3.60 -8.58 11.89
CA GLY A 205 -2.79 -7.95 12.93
C GLY A 205 -1.31 -7.84 12.53
N TYR A 206 -0.71 -8.92 12.04
CA TYR A 206 0.68 -8.88 11.54
C TYR A 206 0.83 -7.93 10.35
N ALA A 207 -0.11 -7.94 9.41
CA ALA A 207 -0.09 -7.01 8.29
C ALA A 207 -0.11 -5.55 8.75
N LEU A 208 -0.91 -5.20 9.77
CA LEU A 208 -0.96 -3.86 10.32
C LEU A 208 0.38 -3.43 10.94
N VAL A 209 1.07 -4.33 11.66
CA VAL A 209 2.40 -4.03 12.23
C VAL A 209 3.40 -3.72 11.12
N PHE A 210 3.46 -4.55 10.08
CA PHE A 210 4.37 -4.35 8.95
C PHE A 210 4.03 -3.11 8.12
N ILE A 211 2.74 -2.83 7.93
CA ILE A 211 2.28 -1.60 7.27
C ILE A 211 2.67 -0.37 8.09
N ALA A 212 2.44 -0.39 9.40
CA ALA A 212 2.80 0.70 10.30
C ALA A 212 4.30 1.01 10.25
N LEU A 213 5.14 -0.03 10.27
CA LEU A 213 6.59 0.12 10.19
C LEU A 213 7.03 0.85 8.92
N LEU A 214 6.52 0.45 7.75
CA LEU A 214 6.87 1.09 6.47
C LEU A 214 6.29 2.51 6.37
N TYR A 215 5.03 2.71 6.74
CA TYR A 215 4.39 4.03 6.59
C TYR A 215 4.84 5.05 7.62
N THR A 216 5.32 4.65 8.78
CA THR A 216 5.94 5.59 9.74
C THR A 216 7.36 5.96 9.34
N THR A 217 8.06 5.09 8.58
CA THR A 217 9.39 5.39 8.04
C THR A 217 9.31 6.30 6.80
N ALA A 218 8.21 6.24 6.02
CA ALA A 218 8.09 6.98 4.76
C ALA A 218 8.26 8.50 4.90
N PRO A 219 7.66 9.20 5.90
CA PRO A 219 7.88 10.63 6.08
C PRO A 219 9.33 10.98 6.38
N ALA A 220 10.03 10.16 7.17
CA ALA A 220 11.44 10.36 7.47
C ALA A 220 12.31 10.24 6.22
N VAL A 221 12.08 9.20 5.40
CA VAL A 221 12.81 9.02 4.13
C VAL A 221 12.52 10.15 3.13
N ALA A 222 11.32 10.71 3.16
CA ALA A 222 10.96 11.84 2.29
C ALA A 222 11.59 13.16 2.74
N ALA A 223 11.91 13.29 4.03
CA ALA A 223 12.53 14.48 4.61
C ALA A 223 14.08 14.45 4.56
N PHE A 224 14.66 13.26 4.55
CA PHE A 224 16.10 13.05 4.42
C PHE A 224 16.58 13.26 2.97
#